data_62626e6683078fe9a1e6e5a0966af335
#
_entry.id   62626e6683078fe9a1e6e5a0966af335
#
_cell.length_a   1.000
_cell.length_b   1.000
_cell.length_c   1.000
_cell.angle_alpha   90.00
_cell.angle_beta   90.00
_cell.angle_gamma   90.00
#
_symmetry.space_group_name_H-M   'P 1'
#
loop_
_entity.id
_entity.type
_entity.pdbx_description
1 polymer ?
#
loop_
_entity_poly.entity_id
_entity_poly.type
_entity_poly.pdbx_seq_one_letter_code
_entity_poly.pdbx_strand_id
1 'polypeptide(L)'
;EVTSFFVELDNATQSEWVGELTKRITVHEDTEVSVCILDTGVNNGHILLSPILKDEDCYTYQKEWGTHDHDGHGTKMSGIIGYGDLQTLLENREPVELNHVLESVKILPPTGKNEPQLYGAITSQSISQVMIEKPHRKRIICMAVTSSEHTTGDGRPSSWSAALDELASGYIDEQQKLIIVSAGNVYDWDNYPDTNIVSSVENPAQSWNALTVGAYTEKTLRDLKKYNNASTVAPKGGLSPYSTTSVIWDDKKWPVKPDIVLEGGNVLKDSLGCVQCEELSILTTYYKPFERQFDTIWATSAATAK
;
A
#
# COMPACT_ATOMS: atom_id res chain seq x y z
N GLU A 1 22.48 7.75 0.04
CA GLU A 1 22.15 7.44 1.43
C GLU A 1 21.30 6.17 1.50
N VAL A 2 21.08 5.66 2.68
CA VAL A 2 20.18 4.52 2.93
C VAL A 2 18.91 4.99 3.63
N THR A 3 17.83 4.22 3.55
CA THR A 3 16.52 4.59 4.12
C THR A 3 16.60 4.95 5.60
N SER A 4 17.38 4.19 6.38
CA SER A 4 17.58 4.45 7.82
C SER A 4 18.18 5.84 8.10
N PHE A 5 19.02 6.37 7.21
CA PHE A 5 19.55 7.73 7.36
C PHE A 5 18.43 8.76 7.53
N PHE A 6 17.42 8.73 6.69
CA PHE A 6 16.30 9.69 6.74
C PHE A 6 15.41 9.51 7.96
N VAL A 7 15.18 8.27 8.38
CA VAL A 7 14.30 7.97 9.52
C VAL A 7 14.96 8.30 10.87
N GLU A 8 16.28 8.11 10.96
CA GLU A 8 17.05 8.37 12.19
C GLU A 8 17.33 9.87 12.45
N LEU A 9 17.09 10.76 11.47
CA LEU A 9 17.21 12.21 11.63
C LEU A 9 16.16 12.73 12.63
N ASP A 10 16.50 13.79 13.36
CA ASP A 10 15.52 14.52 14.17
C ASP A 10 14.46 15.22 13.30
N ASN A 11 13.30 15.53 13.88
CA ASN A 11 12.17 16.08 13.13
C ASN A 11 12.47 17.45 12.49
N ALA A 12 13.31 18.28 13.08
CA ALA A 12 13.70 19.57 12.49
C ALA A 12 14.48 19.35 11.19
N THR A 13 15.47 18.47 11.22
CA THR A 13 16.26 18.09 10.04
C THR A 13 15.41 17.38 8.98
N GLN A 14 14.51 16.47 9.37
CA GLN A 14 13.56 15.86 8.43
C GLN A 14 12.67 16.92 7.76
N SER A 15 12.22 17.93 8.51
CA SER A 15 11.40 19.02 7.98
C SER A 15 12.17 19.90 6.99
N GLU A 16 13.47 20.09 7.16
CA GLU A 16 14.31 20.77 6.17
C GLU A 16 14.37 19.98 4.86
N TRP A 17 14.58 18.66 4.93
CA TRP A 17 14.58 17.78 3.75
C TRP A 17 13.23 17.83 3.00
N VAL A 18 12.12 17.74 3.73
CA VAL A 18 10.78 17.88 3.14
C VAL A 18 10.58 19.26 2.52
N GLY A 19 11.03 20.34 3.21
CA GLY A 19 10.96 21.70 2.70
C GLY A 19 11.77 21.92 1.40
N GLU A 20 12.92 21.27 1.25
CA GLU A 20 13.68 21.30 0.01
C GLU A 20 12.99 20.48 -1.10
N LEU A 21 12.38 19.35 -0.78
CA LEU A 21 11.62 18.57 -1.75
C LEU A 21 10.40 19.34 -2.25
N THR A 22 9.64 20.00 -1.37
CA THR A 22 8.42 20.76 -1.76
C THR A 22 8.70 21.91 -2.73
N LYS A 23 9.88 22.52 -2.70
CA LYS A 23 10.26 23.62 -3.63
C LYS A 23 10.31 23.20 -5.11
N ARG A 24 10.40 21.91 -5.38
CA ARG A 24 10.53 21.34 -6.73
C ARG A 24 9.38 20.44 -7.15
N ILE A 25 8.33 20.40 -6.33
CA ILE A 25 7.08 19.70 -6.65
C ILE A 25 6.14 20.66 -7.37
N THR A 26 5.64 20.22 -8.53
CA THR A 26 4.55 20.86 -9.25
C THR A 26 3.33 19.94 -9.21
N VAL A 27 2.23 20.42 -8.70
CA VAL A 27 0.95 19.71 -8.70
C VAL A 27 0.05 20.29 -9.78
N HIS A 28 -0.42 19.46 -10.70
CA HIS A 28 -1.39 19.85 -11.72
C HIS A 28 -2.81 19.72 -11.14
N GLU A 29 -3.29 20.80 -10.48
CA GLU A 29 -4.58 20.80 -9.76
C GLU A 29 -5.79 20.60 -10.68
N ASP A 30 -5.65 20.92 -11.98
CA ASP A 30 -6.71 20.75 -12.99
C ASP A 30 -6.87 19.29 -13.46
N THR A 31 -6.13 18.34 -12.88
CA THR A 31 -6.22 16.93 -13.28
C THR A 31 -7.56 16.33 -12.87
N GLU A 32 -8.15 15.59 -13.81
CA GLU A 32 -9.33 14.74 -13.54
C GLU A 32 -8.94 13.36 -12.97
N VAL A 33 -7.64 13.04 -12.93
CA VAL A 33 -7.15 11.74 -12.46
C VAL A 33 -6.98 11.76 -10.95
N SER A 34 -7.57 10.79 -10.29
CA SER A 34 -7.41 10.59 -8.84
C SER A 34 -7.09 9.15 -8.48
N VAL A 35 -6.36 8.97 -7.40
CA VAL A 35 -6.20 7.67 -6.75
C VAL A 35 -6.97 7.69 -5.43
N CYS A 36 -7.98 6.84 -5.32
CA CYS A 36 -8.81 6.72 -4.13
C CYS A 36 -8.28 5.58 -3.25
N ILE A 37 -7.87 5.92 -2.04
CA ILE A 37 -7.27 5.01 -1.06
C ILE A 37 -8.35 4.55 -0.09
N LEU A 38 -8.60 3.23 -0.03
CA LEU A 38 -9.50 2.61 0.95
C LEU A 38 -8.66 1.98 2.05
N ASP A 39 -8.56 2.66 3.22
CA ASP A 39 -7.62 2.28 4.28
C ASP A 39 -8.06 2.77 5.68
N THR A 40 -7.11 3.04 6.57
CA THR A 40 -7.29 3.55 7.95
C THR A 40 -7.64 5.04 8.03
N GLY A 41 -7.79 5.72 6.89
CA GLY A 41 -7.84 7.18 6.77
C GLY A 41 -6.49 7.75 6.37
N VAL A 42 -6.41 9.06 6.16
CA VAL A 42 -5.15 9.75 5.80
C VAL A 42 -5.00 11.02 6.61
N ASN A 43 -3.78 11.28 7.07
CA ASN A 43 -3.43 12.53 7.74
C ASN A 43 -2.90 13.54 6.69
N ASN A 44 -3.82 14.19 5.99
CA ASN A 44 -3.53 15.12 4.90
C ASN A 44 -2.88 16.44 5.34
N GLY A 45 -2.75 16.68 6.65
CA GLY A 45 -1.95 17.77 7.20
C GLY A 45 -0.44 17.61 7.04
N HIS A 46 0.04 16.45 6.57
CA HIS A 46 1.46 16.29 6.22
C HIS A 46 1.81 17.17 5.02
N ILE A 47 2.94 17.91 5.09
CA ILE A 47 3.34 18.91 4.10
C ILE A 47 3.43 18.36 2.67
N LEU A 48 3.80 17.10 2.48
CA LEU A 48 3.81 16.44 1.17
C LEU A 48 2.40 16.00 0.71
N LEU A 49 1.47 15.77 1.62
CA LEU A 49 0.13 15.28 1.26
C LEU A 49 -0.88 16.40 1.07
N SER A 50 -0.75 17.51 1.81
CA SER A 50 -1.70 18.64 1.75
C SER A 50 -1.87 19.26 0.33
N PRO A 51 -0.86 19.27 -0.57
CA PRO A 51 -1.06 19.76 -1.92
C PRO A 51 -1.93 18.85 -2.80
N ILE A 52 -1.91 17.54 -2.57
CA ILE A 52 -2.56 16.51 -3.41
C ILE A 52 -3.78 15.85 -2.79
N LEU A 53 -4.06 16.07 -1.50
CA LEU A 53 -5.25 15.56 -0.80
C LEU A 53 -5.88 16.66 0.03
N LYS A 54 -7.00 17.17 -0.42
CA LYS A 54 -7.76 18.23 0.27
C LYS A 54 -8.71 17.61 1.31
N ASP A 55 -9.14 18.39 2.30
CA ASP A 55 -10.10 17.95 3.33
C ASP A 55 -11.40 17.44 2.73
N GLU A 56 -11.88 18.07 1.66
CA GLU A 56 -13.10 17.71 0.94
C GLU A 56 -13.01 16.40 0.15
N ASP A 57 -11.81 15.83 0.01
CA ASP A 57 -11.53 14.56 -0.65
C ASP A 57 -11.23 13.44 0.37
N CYS A 58 -11.43 13.74 1.67
CA CYS A 58 -11.30 12.79 2.76
C CYS A 58 -12.68 12.32 3.23
N TYR A 59 -12.96 11.06 3.08
CA TYR A 59 -14.24 10.41 3.39
C TYR A 59 -14.09 9.32 4.45
N THR A 60 -15.21 8.84 4.95
CA THR A 60 -15.27 7.73 5.91
C THR A 60 -16.52 6.90 5.70
N TYR A 61 -16.42 5.59 5.87
CA TYR A 61 -17.58 4.68 5.82
C TYR A 61 -18.57 4.96 6.96
N GLN A 62 -18.06 5.19 8.18
CA GLN A 62 -18.87 5.55 9.35
C GLN A 62 -18.49 6.97 9.80
N LYS A 63 -19.47 7.85 9.88
CA LYS A 63 -19.26 9.27 10.19
C LYS A 63 -18.55 9.49 11.54
N GLU A 64 -18.83 8.63 12.50
CA GLU A 64 -18.28 8.68 13.85
C GLU A 64 -16.77 8.37 13.91
N TRP A 65 -16.22 7.72 12.89
CA TRP A 65 -14.79 7.39 12.84
C TRP A 65 -13.91 8.59 12.49
N GLY A 66 -14.50 9.65 11.92
CA GLY A 66 -13.74 10.74 11.30
C GLY A 66 -12.95 10.25 10.08
N THR A 67 -12.17 11.14 9.49
CA THR A 67 -11.42 10.86 8.25
C THR A 67 -9.91 10.68 8.48
N HIS A 68 -9.41 11.15 9.63
CA HIS A 68 -7.99 11.11 9.95
C HIS A 68 -7.49 9.68 10.19
N ASP A 69 -6.23 9.47 9.88
CA ASP A 69 -5.54 8.20 10.08
C ASP A 69 -5.28 7.96 11.59
N HIS A 70 -5.74 6.82 12.09
CA HIS A 70 -5.58 6.43 13.49
C HIS A 70 -4.40 5.45 13.70
N ASP A 71 -3.93 4.82 12.63
CA ASP A 71 -2.92 3.75 12.64
C ASP A 71 -1.62 4.17 11.94
N GLY A 72 -1.73 4.94 10.87
CA GLY A 72 -0.62 5.40 10.04
C GLY A 72 -0.50 4.68 8.71
N HIS A 73 -1.23 3.56 8.49
CA HIS A 73 -1.11 2.77 7.28
C HIS A 73 -1.59 3.55 6.04
N GLY A 74 -2.78 4.14 6.06
CA GLY A 74 -3.30 4.89 4.92
C GLY A 74 -2.46 6.12 4.57
N THR A 75 -1.87 6.79 5.57
CA THR A 75 -0.94 7.91 5.33
C THR A 75 0.35 7.45 4.66
N LYS A 76 0.89 6.30 5.05
CA LYS A 76 2.06 5.68 4.38
C LYS A 76 1.75 5.30 2.93
N MET A 77 0.58 4.72 2.68
CA MET A 77 0.12 4.42 1.32
C MET A 77 0.03 5.69 0.48
N SER A 78 -0.56 6.76 1.03
CA SER A 78 -0.68 8.06 0.35
C SER A 78 0.66 8.64 -0.05
N GLY A 79 1.67 8.51 0.80
CA GLY A 79 3.04 8.94 0.49
C GLY A 79 3.64 8.18 -0.70
N ILE A 80 3.44 6.85 -0.77
CA ILE A 80 3.92 6.05 -1.89
C ILE A 80 3.15 6.36 -3.18
N ILE A 81 1.83 6.47 -3.12
CA ILE A 81 1.00 6.78 -4.28
C ILE A 81 1.37 8.15 -4.86
N GLY A 82 1.62 9.14 -4.01
CA GLY A 82 2.01 10.48 -4.46
C GLY A 82 3.43 10.54 -4.99
N TYR A 83 4.37 9.84 -4.37
CA TYR A 83 5.78 10.12 -4.54
C TYR A 83 6.67 8.90 -4.82
N GLY A 84 6.15 7.69 -4.77
CA GLY A 84 6.94 6.46 -4.83
C GLY A 84 7.80 6.26 -3.57
N ASP A 85 9.00 5.74 -3.74
CA ASP A 85 10.00 5.66 -2.66
C ASP A 85 10.63 7.04 -2.46
N LEU A 86 10.30 7.71 -1.35
CA LEU A 86 10.79 9.06 -1.04
C LEU A 86 12.32 9.12 -1.00
N GLN A 87 13.00 8.03 -0.65
CA GLN A 87 14.46 7.98 -0.68
C GLN A 87 15.01 8.43 -2.05
N THR A 88 14.44 7.92 -3.14
CA THR A 88 14.86 8.26 -4.49
C THR A 88 14.75 9.76 -4.78
N LEU A 89 13.63 10.37 -4.35
CA LEU A 89 13.39 11.81 -4.55
C LEU A 89 14.28 12.68 -3.66
N LEU A 90 14.57 12.26 -2.45
CA LEU A 90 15.43 13.01 -1.52
C LEU A 90 16.90 12.96 -1.93
N GLU A 91 17.35 11.85 -2.55
CA GLU A 91 18.72 11.69 -3.02
C GLU A 91 19.03 12.44 -4.32
N ASN A 92 18.02 12.85 -5.08
CA ASN A 92 18.20 13.60 -6.33
C ASN A 92 17.67 15.04 -6.19
N ARG A 93 17.80 15.85 -7.25
CA ARG A 93 17.33 17.24 -7.32
C ARG A 93 16.43 17.50 -8.52
N GLU A 94 15.92 16.45 -9.14
CA GLU A 94 15.06 16.57 -10.31
C GLU A 94 13.69 17.15 -9.92
N PRO A 95 13.04 17.93 -10.80
CA PRO A 95 11.67 18.36 -10.63
C PRO A 95 10.73 17.16 -10.47
N VAL A 96 9.68 17.34 -9.69
CA VAL A 96 8.65 16.32 -9.45
C VAL A 96 7.32 16.86 -9.97
N GLU A 97 6.78 16.22 -10.99
CA GLU A 97 5.50 16.58 -11.60
C GLU A 97 4.42 15.60 -11.16
N LEU A 98 3.37 16.09 -10.50
CA LEU A 98 2.26 15.27 -10.03
C LEU A 98 1.03 15.55 -10.90
N ASN A 99 0.62 14.54 -11.68
CA ASN A 99 -0.49 14.60 -12.64
C ASN A 99 -1.76 13.92 -12.10
N HIS A 100 -1.83 13.66 -10.81
CA HIS A 100 -2.98 13.07 -10.14
C HIS A 100 -3.14 13.67 -8.74
N VAL A 101 -4.36 13.59 -8.22
CA VAL A 101 -4.68 13.93 -6.84
C VAL A 101 -5.10 12.67 -6.07
N LEU A 102 -5.20 12.78 -4.76
CA LEU A 102 -5.63 11.68 -3.90
C LEU A 102 -7.06 11.90 -3.42
N GLU A 103 -7.73 10.80 -3.16
CA GLU A 103 -8.96 10.70 -2.38
C GLU A 103 -8.75 9.64 -1.31
N SER A 104 -9.33 9.80 -0.14
CA SER A 104 -9.22 8.84 0.95
C SER A 104 -10.58 8.45 1.48
N VAL A 105 -10.84 7.16 1.63
CA VAL A 105 -12.01 6.66 2.36
C VAL A 105 -11.54 5.78 3.51
N LYS A 106 -11.84 6.19 4.72
CA LYS A 106 -11.57 5.38 5.90
C LYS A 106 -12.59 4.25 5.98
N ILE A 107 -12.12 3.03 5.75
CA ILE A 107 -12.92 1.81 5.77
C ILE A 107 -12.66 0.94 7.01
N LEU A 108 -11.61 1.23 7.75
CA LEU A 108 -11.24 0.49 8.97
C LEU A 108 -11.60 1.29 10.22
N PRO A 109 -12.26 0.66 11.22
CA PRO A 109 -12.65 1.33 12.45
C PRO A 109 -11.42 1.71 13.30
N PRO A 110 -11.47 2.81 14.07
CA PRO A 110 -10.36 3.18 14.97
C PRO A 110 -10.21 2.21 16.16
N THR A 111 -11.23 1.43 16.46
CA THR A 111 -11.24 0.40 17.49
C THR A 111 -12.05 -0.80 17.04
N GLY A 112 -11.59 -2.00 17.38
CA GLY A 112 -12.24 -3.25 16.96
C GLY A 112 -11.96 -3.63 15.50
N LYS A 113 -12.87 -4.39 14.90
CA LYS A 113 -12.79 -4.88 13.52
C LYS A 113 -14.16 -4.79 12.86
N ASN A 114 -14.19 -4.62 11.56
CA ASN A 114 -15.41 -4.84 10.76
C ASN A 114 -15.79 -6.32 10.78
N GLU A 115 -17.08 -6.59 10.72
CA GLU A 115 -17.60 -7.96 10.57
C GLU A 115 -17.26 -8.49 9.17
N PRO A 116 -16.64 -9.67 9.02
CA PRO A 116 -16.17 -10.18 7.74
C PRO A 116 -17.23 -10.28 6.65
N GLN A 117 -18.48 -10.58 7.03
CA GLN A 117 -19.61 -10.63 6.09
C GLN A 117 -19.98 -9.26 5.51
N LEU A 118 -19.48 -8.15 6.08
CA LEU A 118 -19.75 -6.80 5.61
C LEU A 118 -18.64 -6.23 4.73
N TYR A 119 -17.49 -6.89 4.59
CA TYR A 119 -16.34 -6.36 3.84
C TYR A 119 -16.70 -5.92 2.41
N GLY A 120 -17.44 -6.75 1.67
CA GLY A 120 -17.90 -6.41 0.33
C GLY A 120 -18.83 -5.19 0.32
N ALA A 121 -19.78 -5.11 1.25
CA ALA A 121 -20.70 -3.99 1.35
C ALA A 121 -19.98 -2.68 1.73
N ILE A 122 -19.04 -2.74 2.69
CA ILE A 122 -18.22 -1.58 3.10
C ILE A 122 -17.44 -1.05 1.89
N THR A 123 -16.78 -1.94 1.15
CA THR A 123 -16.01 -1.58 -0.04
C THR A 123 -16.91 -0.95 -1.11
N SER A 124 -18.05 -1.57 -1.40
CA SER A 124 -19.00 -1.08 -2.42
C SER A 124 -19.57 0.29 -2.06
N GLN A 125 -19.98 0.49 -0.82
CA GLN A 125 -20.50 1.79 -0.37
C GLN A 125 -19.43 2.88 -0.39
N SER A 126 -18.21 2.56 0.02
CA SER A 126 -17.09 3.50 0.01
C SER A 126 -16.72 3.95 -1.40
N ILE A 127 -16.68 3.04 -2.36
CA ILE A 127 -16.44 3.38 -3.77
C ILE A 127 -17.62 4.20 -4.33
N SER A 128 -18.85 3.80 -4.05
CA SER A 128 -20.04 4.53 -4.50
C SER A 128 -20.08 5.96 -3.95
N GLN A 129 -19.69 6.18 -2.71
CA GLN A 129 -19.63 7.50 -2.09
C GLN A 129 -18.75 8.46 -2.90
N VAL A 130 -17.50 8.10 -3.20
CA VAL A 130 -16.60 8.98 -3.96
C VAL A 130 -17.04 9.17 -5.41
N MET A 131 -17.70 8.16 -6.00
CA MET A 131 -18.27 8.27 -7.34
C MET A 131 -19.42 9.28 -7.42
N ILE A 132 -20.24 9.36 -6.38
CA ILE A 132 -21.36 10.31 -6.27
C ILE A 132 -20.85 11.72 -6.00
N GLU A 133 -19.89 11.88 -5.08
CA GLU A 133 -19.39 13.20 -4.66
C GLU A 133 -18.59 13.90 -5.77
N LYS A 134 -17.78 13.19 -6.54
CA LYS A 134 -16.93 13.75 -7.61
C LYS A 134 -17.06 12.91 -8.90
N PRO A 135 -18.22 12.93 -9.58
CA PRO A 135 -18.52 12.00 -10.68
C PRO A 135 -17.68 12.22 -11.94
N HIS A 136 -17.03 13.36 -12.09
CA HIS A 136 -16.17 13.68 -13.25
C HIS A 136 -14.75 13.11 -13.15
N ARG A 137 -14.33 12.64 -11.97
CA ARG A 137 -12.98 12.12 -11.77
C ARG A 137 -12.79 10.72 -12.35
N LYS A 138 -11.66 10.52 -13.00
CA LYS A 138 -11.17 9.21 -13.47
C LYS A 138 -10.38 8.57 -12.34
N ARG A 139 -10.92 7.53 -11.73
CA ARG A 139 -10.37 6.94 -10.50
C ARG A 139 -9.63 5.66 -10.73
N ILE A 140 -8.50 5.54 -10.04
CA ILE A 140 -7.88 4.27 -9.68
C ILE A 140 -8.23 4.02 -8.21
N ILE A 141 -8.79 2.87 -7.89
CA ILE A 141 -9.08 2.48 -6.50
C ILE A 141 -7.91 1.65 -5.98
N CYS A 142 -7.25 2.14 -4.94
CA CYS A 142 -6.17 1.42 -4.27
C CYS A 142 -6.66 0.91 -2.91
N MET A 143 -6.65 -0.41 -2.74
CA MET A 143 -7.03 -1.06 -1.49
C MET A 143 -5.91 -2.01 -1.04
N ALA A 144 -5.00 -1.48 -0.21
CA ALA A 144 -3.89 -2.22 0.37
C ALA A 144 -4.28 -2.95 1.68
N VAL A 145 -5.54 -3.38 1.76
CA VAL A 145 -6.13 -4.05 2.92
C VAL A 145 -6.61 -5.43 2.51
N THR A 146 -6.15 -6.44 3.24
CA THR A 146 -6.52 -7.84 3.05
C THR A 146 -6.92 -8.49 4.36
N SER A 147 -7.50 -9.68 4.28
CA SER A 147 -7.84 -10.51 5.42
C SER A 147 -7.55 -11.98 5.12
N SER A 148 -6.86 -12.64 6.03
CA SER A 148 -6.70 -14.10 6.02
C SER A 148 -7.96 -14.83 6.50
N GLU A 149 -8.92 -14.11 7.09
CA GLU A 149 -10.18 -14.66 7.58
C GLU A 149 -11.11 -14.97 6.40
N HIS A 150 -11.87 -16.07 6.51
CA HIS A 150 -12.86 -16.49 5.51
C HIS A 150 -12.31 -16.71 4.08
N THR A 151 -11.04 -17.07 3.97
CA THR A 151 -10.45 -17.59 2.72
C THR A 151 -10.34 -19.11 2.79
N THR A 152 -10.60 -19.77 1.66
CA THR A 152 -10.39 -21.24 1.56
C THR A 152 -8.94 -21.59 1.24
N GLY A 153 -8.13 -20.60 0.86
CA GLY A 153 -6.73 -20.78 0.48
C GLY A 153 -6.52 -21.53 -0.84
N ASP A 154 -7.60 -21.86 -1.56
CA ASP A 154 -7.57 -22.68 -2.77
C ASP A 154 -7.99 -21.91 -4.04
N GLY A 155 -8.15 -20.60 -3.97
CA GLY A 155 -8.49 -19.71 -5.08
C GLY A 155 -9.99 -19.49 -5.28
N ARG A 156 -10.86 -20.10 -4.50
CA ARG A 156 -12.30 -19.87 -4.62
C ARG A 156 -12.67 -18.43 -4.33
N PRO A 157 -13.60 -17.85 -5.10
CA PRO A 157 -14.17 -16.55 -4.79
C PRO A 157 -14.82 -16.51 -3.40
N SER A 158 -14.63 -15.41 -2.72
CA SER A 158 -15.37 -15.02 -1.52
C SER A 158 -16.48 -14.03 -1.87
N SER A 159 -17.37 -13.74 -0.93
CA SER A 159 -18.34 -12.65 -1.12
C SER A 159 -17.67 -11.29 -1.31
N TRP A 160 -16.52 -11.06 -0.68
CA TRP A 160 -15.78 -9.82 -0.86
C TRP A 160 -15.10 -9.72 -2.23
N SER A 161 -14.41 -10.79 -2.68
CA SER A 161 -13.81 -10.79 -4.03
C SER A 161 -14.87 -10.72 -5.13
N ALA A 162 -16.04 -11.35 -4.95
CA ALA A 162 -17.16 -11.22 -5.87
C ALA A 162 -17.70 -9.79 -5.96
N ALA A 163 -17.82 -9.08 -4.82
CA ALA A 163 -18.18 -7.66 -4.81
C ALA A 163 -17.18 -6.79 -5.58
N LEU A 164 -15.87 -7.08 -5.47
CA LEU A 164 -14.86 -6.40 -6.29
C LEU A 164 -15.01 -6.70 -7.77
N ASP A 165 -15.32 -7.95 -8.13
CA ASP A 165 -15.53 -8.34 -9.52
C ASP A 165 -16.74 -7.63 -10.14
N GLU A 166 -17.84 -7.50 -9.41
CA GLU A 166 -19.02 -6.73 -9.83
C GLU A 166 -18.69 -5.25 -10.02
N LEU A 167 -17.97 -4.64 -9.08
CA LEU A 167 -17.56 -3.23 -9.16
C LEU A 167 -16.60 -2.96 -10.32
N ALA A 168 -15.56 -3.80 -10.45
CA ALA A 168 -14.55 -3.63 -11.49
C ALA A 168 -15.11 -3.81 -12.89
N SER A 169 -16.01 -4.80 -13.07
CA SER A 169 -16.66 -5.06 -14.37
C SER A 169 -17.69 -4.00 -14.79
N GLY A 170 -18.16 -3.17 -13.84
CA GLY A 170 -19.26 -2.24 -14.08
C GLY A 170 -20.62 -2.92 -14.19
N TYR A 171 -20.78 -4.11 -13.64
CA TYR A 171 -22.02 -4.90 -13.74
C TYR A 171 -23.26 -4.17 -13.21
N ILE A 172 -23.08 -3.34 -12.18
CA ILE A 172 -24.20 -2.64 -11.53
C ILE A 172 -24.52 -1.29 -12.21
N ASP A 173 -23.50 -0.52 -12.58
CA ASP A 173 -23.62 0.87 -12.99
C ASP A 173 -23.08 1.17 -14.41
N GLU A 174 -22.73 0.13 -15.16
CA GLU A 174 -22.12 0.19 -16.50
C GLU A 174 -20.80 0.98 -16.58
N GLN A 175 -20.17 1.22 -15.43
CA GLN A 175 -18.89 1.95 -15.32
C GLN A 175 -17.79 1.01 -14.82
N GLN A 176 -16.90 0.61 -15.73
CA GLN A 176 -15.72 -0.17 -15.37
C GLN A 176 -14.78 0.63 -14.47
N LYS A 177 -14.19 -0.03 -13.47
CA LYS A 177 -13.30 0.58 -12.48
C LYS A 177 -12.00 -0.20 -12.41
N LEU A 178 -10.86 0.51 -12.40
CA LEU A 178 -9.58 -0.09 -12.08
C LEU A 178 -9.45 -0.17 -10.56
N ILE A 179 -9.50 -1.38 -10.04
CA ILE A 179 -9.33 -1.68 -8.62
C ILE A 179 -8.02 -2.44 -8.44
N ILE A 180 -7.12 -1.92 -7.62
CA ILE A 180 -5.81 -2.50 -7.32
C ILE A 180 -5.83 -2.98 -5.88
N VAL A 181 -5.46 -4.24 -5.65
CA VAL A 181 -5.48 -4.87 -4.32
C VAL A 181 -4.15 -5.53 -3.99
N SER A 182 -3.78 -5.56 -2.72
CA SER A 182 -2.59 -6.27 -2.26
C SER A 182 -2.83 -7.78 -2.20
N ALA A 183 -1.79 -8.57 -2.48
CA ALA A 183 -1.88 -10.03 -2.48
C ALA A 183 -2.03 -10.62 -1.07
N GLY A 184 -1.60 -9.91 -0.04
CA GLY A 184 -1.49 -10.41 1.33
C GLY A 184 -0.05 -10.76 1.71
N ASN A 185 0.18 -11.04 3.00
CA ASN A 185 1.52 -11.05 3.55
C ASN A 185 1.87 -12.34 4.29
N VAL A 186 3.15 -12.72 4.18
CA VAL A 186 3.79 -13.80 4.92
C VAL A 186 4.65 -13.20 6.03
N TYR A 187 4.63 -13.82 7.21
CA TYR A 187 5.41 -13.39 8.38
C TYR A 187 6.36 -14.46 8.91
N ASP A 188 6.32 -15.68 8.37
CA ASP A 188 7.33 -16.72 8.63
C ASP A 188 8.40 -16.68 7.53
N TRP A 189 9.47 -15.94 7.78
CA TRP A 189 10.54 -15.70 6.82
C TRP A 189 11.71 -16.68 6.95
N ASP A 190 11.76 -17.46 8.04
CA ASP A 190 12.86 -18.41 8.27
C ASP A 190 12.86 -19.54 7.25
N ASN A 191 11.67 -19.91 6.75
CA ASN A 191 11.46 -20.94 5.75
C ASN A 191 11.24 -20.37 4.33
N TYR A 192 11.78 -19.18 4.04
CA TYR A 192 11.74 -18.61 2.71
C TYR A 192 12.52 -19.47 1.69
N PRO A 193 12.04 -19.69 0.44
CA PRO A 193 10.76 -19.21 -0.11
C PRO A 193 9.57 -20.18 0.09
N ASP A 194 9.77 -21.32 0.76
CA ASP A 194 8.76 -22.37 0.83
C ASP A 194 7.47 -21.88 1.49
N THR A 195 7.56 -21.07 2.55
CA THR A 195 6.38 -20.48 3.18
C THR A 195 5.62 -19.57 2.22
N ASN A 196 6.31 -18.78 1.39
CA ASN A 196 5.67 -17.93 0.39
C ASN A 196 4.93 -18.75 -0.69
N ILE A 197 5.50 -19.88 -1.11
CA ILE A 197 4.93 -20.78 -2.11
C ILE A 197 3.62 -21.40 -1.62
N VAL A 198 3.57 -21.79 -0.34
CA VAL A 198 2.38 -22.44 0.23
C VAL A 198 1.39 -21.46 0.85
N SER A 199 1.74 -20.18 0.95
CA SER A 199 0.84 -19.13 1.45
C SER A 199 0.00 -18.56 0.32
N SER A 200 -1.29 -18.88 0.34
CA SER A 200 -2.27 -18.39 -0.64
C SER A 200 -2.48 -16.89 -0.54
N VAL A 201 -2.74 -16.22 -1.65
CA VAL A 201 -3.20 -14.83 -1.61
C VAL A 201 -4.41 -14.69 -0.71
N GLU A 202 -4.48 -13.56 -0.01
CA GLU A 202 -5.51 -13.28 0.98
C GLU A 202 -6.76 -12.67 0.35
N ASN A 203 -7.87 -12.75 1.07
CA ASN A 203 -9.14 -12.15 0.68
C ASN A 203 -9.03 -10.61 0.70
N PRO A 204 -9.40 -9.86 -0.36
CA PRO A 204 -10.14 -10.28 -1.56
C PRO A 204 -9.27 -10.45 -2.82
N ALA A 205 -7.98 -10.66 -2.68
CA ALA A 205 -7.02 -10.66 -3.79
C ALA A 205 -7.20 -11.82 -4.79
N GLN A 206 -8.06 -12.81 -4.49
CA GLN A 206 -8.50 -13.83 -5.44
C GLN A 206 -9.56 -13.31 -6.45
N SER A 207 -9.96 -12.04 -6.41
CA SER A 207 -10.84 -11.40 -7.39
C SER A 207 -10.28 -11.57 -8.81
N TRP A 208 -11.15 -11.81 -9.78
CA TRP A 208 -10.78 -12.03 -11.18
C TRP A 208 -10.54 -10.71 -11.92
N ASN A 209 -11.29 -9.67 -11.57
CA ASN A 209 -11.31 -8.39 -12.30
C ASN A 209 -10.50 -7.28 -11.61
N ALA A 210 -10.16 -7.44 -10.33
CA ALA A 210 -9.22 -6.55 -9.66
C ALA A 210 -7.76 -6.93 -10.01
N LEU A 211 -6.90 -5.94 -10.15
CA LEU A 211 -5.47 -6.13 -10.33
C LEU A 211 -4.82 -6.44 -8.98
N THR A 212 -4.37 -7.66 -8.80
CA THR A 212 -3.70 -8.09 -7.57
C THR A 212 -2.20 -7.86 -7.68
N VAL A 213 -1.64 -7.16 -6.70
CA VAL A 213 -0.21 -6.81 -6.65
C VAL A 213 0.48 -7.61 -5.55
N GLY A 214 1.45 -8.41 -5.95
CA GLY A 214 2.41 -9.06 -5.07
C GLY A 214 3.69 -8.26 -4.93
N ALA A 215 4.68 -8.81 -4.26
CA ALA A 215 5.93 -8.12 -4.02
C ALA A 215 7.15 -8.90 -4.51
N TYR A 216 8.06 -8.21 -5.21
CA TYR A 216 9.45 -8.61 -5.40
C TYR A 216 10.36 -7.64 -4.65
N THR A 217 11.66 -7.84 -4.65
CA THR A 217 12.59 -6.90 -4.02
C THR A 217 13.89 -6.69 -4.79
N GLU A 218 14.28 -5.42 -4.93
CA GLU A 218 15.61 -4.96 -5.35
C GLU A 218 16.47 -4.56 -4.14
N LYS A 219 15.86 -4.49 -2.95
CA LYS A 219 16.51 -4.03 -1.72
C LYS A 219 17.47 -5.09 -1.18
N THR A 220 18.75 -4.74 -1.11
CA THR A 220 19.82 -5.56 -0.55
C THR A 220 20.66 -4.72 0.40
N LEU A 221 21.32 -5.36 1.37
CA LEU A 221 22.18 -4.67 2.34
C LEU A 221 23.30 -3.92 1.63
N ARG A 222 23.48 -2.66 2.02
CA ARG A 222 24.54 -1.78 1.54
C ARG A 222 25.62 -1.52 2.60
N ASP A 223 25.23 -1.44 3.89
CA ASP A 223 26.16 -1.22 4.99
C ASP A 223 26.59 -2.52 5.65
N LEU A 224 27.68 -3.10 5.13
CA LEU A 224 28.28 -4.32 5.67
C LEU A 224 28.91 -4.13 7.05
N LYS A 225 29.22 -2.90 7.49
CA LYS A 225 29.81 -2.66 8.82
C LYS A 225 28.75 -2.73 9.90
N LYS A 226 27.56 -2.20 9.65
CA LYS A 226 26.41 -2.27 10.57
C LYS A 226 25.88 -3.70 10.68
N TYR A 227 25.98 -4.51 9.61
CA TYR A 227 25.36 -5.84 9.50
C TYR A 227 26.38 -6.95 9.20
N ASN A 228 27.53 -6.95 9.87
CA ASN A 228 28.68 -7.81 9.58
C ASN A 228 28.40 -9.34 9.47
N ASN A 229 27.34 -9.84 10.11
CA ASN A 229 26.98 -11.25 10.13
C ASN A 229 25.59 -11.52 9.59
N ALA A 230 25.02 -10.55 8.85
CA ALA A 230 23.68 -10.64 8.34
C ALA A 230 23.66 -10.66 6.80
N SER A 231 22.62 -11.24 6.25
CA SER A 231 22.34 -11.27 4.81
C SER A 231 20.88 -10.93 4.56
N THR A 232 20.55 -10.60 3.33
CA THR A 232 19.14 -10.49 2.92
C THR A 232 18.53 -11.89 2.74
N VAL A 233 17.27 -12.04 3.09
CA VAL A 233 16.52 -13.29 2.90
C VAL A 233 16.32 -13.55 1.41
N ALA A 234 15.79 -12.58 0.67
CA ALA A 234 15.61 -12.68 -0.76
C ALA A 234 16.84 -12.15 -1.53
N PRO A 235 17.24 -12.77 -2.65
CA PRO A 235 18.20 -12.18 -3.57
C PRO A 235 17.59 -10.98 -4.29
N LYS A 236 18.44 -10.12 -4.84
CA LYS A 236 18.02 -8.99 -5.67
C LYS A 236 17.19 -9.47 -6.87
N GLY A 237 16.04 -8.85 -7.10
CA GLY A 237 15.07 -9.23 -8.13
C GLY A 237 14.25 -10.48 -7.79
N GLY A 238 14.43 -11.06 -6.60
CA GLY A 238 13.68 -12.23 -6.14
C GLY A 238 12.32 -11.90 -5.55
N LEU A 239 11.52 -12.93 -5.29
CA LEU A 239 10.26 -12.83 -4.57
C LEU A 239 10.50 -12.17 -3.21
N SER A 240 9.74 -11.12 -2.88
CA SER A 240 9.84 -10.52 -1.55
C SER A 240 9.42 -11.53 -0.47
N PRO A 241 10.13 -11.62 0.67
CA PRO A 241 9.76 -12.53 1.75
C PRO A 241 8.36 -12.28 2.31
N TYR A 242 7.80 -11.12 2.04
CA TYR A 242 6.45 -10.76 2.48
C TYR A 242 5.34 -11.29 1.56
N SER A 243 5.62 -11.57 0.28
CA SER A 243 4.56 -11.81 -0.71
C SER A 243 3.94 -13.20 -0.59
N THR A 244 2.62 -13.24 -0.58
CA THR A 244 1.85 -14.48 -0.83
C THR A 244 1.82 -14.80 -2.33
N THR A 245 1.41 -16.02 -2.68
CA THR A 245 1.32 -16.52 -4.06
C THR A 245 0.05 -17.34 -4.29
N SER A 246 -0.20 -17.73 -5.54
CA SER A 246 -1.26 -18.68 -5.89
C SER A 246 -0.72 -20.04 -6.35
N VAL A 247 0.54 -20.38 -6.03
CA VAL A 247 1.20 -21.59 -6.54
C VAL A 247 0.47 -22.87 -6.18
N ILE A 248 -0.19 -22.91 -5.02
CA ILE A 248 -0.93 -24.07 -4.54
C ILE A 248 -2.35 -24.21 -5.12
N TRP A 249 -2.80 -23.23 -5.93
CA TRP A 249 -4.14 -23.30 -6.51
C TRP A 249 -4.21 -24.24 -7.71
N ASP A 250 -5.40 -24.75 -8.00
CA ASP A 250 -5.68 -25.50 -9.24
C ASP A 250 -5.67 -24.51 -10.43
N ASP A 251 -4.59 -24.54 -11.21
CA ASP A 251 -4.33 -23.67 -12.37
C ASP A 251 -5.34 -23.82 -13.52
N LYS A 252 -6.08 -24.92 -13.55
CA LYS A 252 -7.16 -25.15 -14.51
C LYS A 252 -8.48 -24.53 -14.10
N LYS A 253 -8.58 -24.07 -12.85
CA LYS A 253 -9.82 -23.61 -12.25
C LYS A 253 -9.79 -22.13 -11.91
N TRP A 254 -8.65 -21.64 -11.45
CA TRP A 254 -8.51 -20.31 -10.85
C TRP A 254 -7.45 -19.50 -11.59
N PRO A 255 -7.58 -18.16 -11.62
CA PRO A 255 -6.57 -17.31 -12.24
C PRO A 255 -5.24 -17.39 -11.49
N VAL A 256 -4.15 -17.12 -12.17
CA VAL A 256 -2.85 -16.93 -11.52
C VAL A 256 -2.87 -15.59 -10.79
N LYS A 257 -2.51 -15.59 -9.51
CA LYS A 257 -2.38 -14.40 -8.66
C LYS A 257 -1.04 -14.45 -7.90
N PRO A 258 -0.40 -13.29 -7.63
CA PRO A 258 -0.77 -11.94 -8.09
C PRO A 258 -0.65 -11.79 -9.61
N ASP A 259 -1.30 -10.76 -10.17
CA ASP A 259 -1.23 -10.45 -11.62
C ASP A 259 0.10 -9.79 -11.97
N ILE A 260 0.60 -8.92 -11.08
CA ILE A 260 1.88 -8.22 -11.21
C ILE A 260 2.60 -8.21 -9.87
N VAL A 261 3.89 -7.84 -9.90
CA VAL A 261 4.71 -7.65 -8.70
C VAL A 261 5.45 -6.31 -8.78
N LEU A 262 5.53 -5.60 -7.66
CA LEU A 262 6.30 -4.37 -7.48
C LEU A 262 7.19 -4.47 -6.24
N GLU A 263 8.07 -3.49 -6.01
CA GLU A 263 8.98 -3.48 -4.86
C GLU A 263 8.20 -3.45 -3.53
N GLY A 264 8.40 -4.45 -2.69
CA GLY A 264 7.76 -4.57 -1.38
C GLY A 264 8.73 -4.70 -0.21
N GLY A 265 10.03 -4.50 -0.45
CA GLY A 265 11.05 -4.63 0.59
C GLY A 265 11.54 -6.06 0.80
N ASN A 266 12.52 -6.18 1.72
CA ASN A 266 13.21 -7.41 2.03
C ASN A 266 13.36 -7.56 3.54
N VAL A 267 13.86 -8.70 3.98
CA VAL A 267 14.08 -9.06 5.37
C VAL A 267 15.56 -9.36 5.60
N LEU A 268 16.07 -8.99 6.76
CA LEU A 268 17.40 -9.29 7.23
C LEU A 268 17.39 -10.67 7.90
N LYS A 269 18.45 -11.46 7.69
CA LYS A 269 18.66 -12.74 8.36
C LYS A 269 20.07 -12.80 8.97
N ASP A 270 20.15 -13.16 10.24
CA ASP A 270 21.39 -13.43 10.95
C ASP A 270 21.34 -14.79 11.69
N SER A 271 22.27 -15.00 12.61
CA SER A 271 22.33 -16.25 13.41
C SER A 271 21.20 -16.40 14.44
N LEU A 272 20.44 -15.35 14.71
CA LEU A 272 19.32 -15.32 15.66
C LEU A 272 17.96 -15.49 14.97
N GLY A 273 17.91 -15.35 13.64
CA GLY A 273 16.69 -15.47 12.83
C GLY A 273 16.48 -14.29 11.88
N CYS A 274 15.24 -14.15 11.43
CA CYS A 274 14.83 -13.10 10.49
C CYS A 274 14.25 -11.89 11.22
N VAL A 275 14.59 -10.67 10.75
CA VAL A 275 14.11 -9.43 11.32
C VAL A 275 13.88 -8.38 10.23
N GLN A 276 12.89 -7.53 10.43
CA GLN A 276 12.65 -6.36 9.58
C GLN A 276 13.75 -5.32 9.77
N CYS A 277 14.09 -4.63 8.69
CA CYS A 277 15.13 -3.63 8.68
C CYS A 277 14.69 -2.42 7.84
N GLU A 278 14.86 -1.22 8.37
CA GLU A 278 14.49 0.02 7.67
C GLU A 278 15.21 0.18 6.34
N GLU A 279 16.47 -0.25 6.26
CA GLU A 279 17.27 -0.17 5.02
C GLU A 279 16.74 -1.05 3.89
N LEU A 280 15.95 -2.06 4.23
CA LEU A 280 15.32 -2.99 3.29
C LEU A 280 13.84 -2.66 3.06
N SER A 281 13.39 -1.50 3.51
CA SER A 281 12.02 -1.00 3.45
C SER A 281 11.91 0.22 2.52
N ILE A 282 10.69 0.65 2.21
CA ILE A 282 10.39 1.80 1.37
C ILE A 282 10.16 3.00 2.27
N LEU A 283 10.79 4.13 1.94
CA LEU A 283 10.62 5.40 2.68
C LEU A 283 9.34 6.10 2.24
N THR A 284 8.54 6.55 3.21
CA THR A 284 7.25 7.20 2.97
C THR A 284 6.91 8.22 4.04
N THR A 285 5.73 8.83 3.96
CA THR A 285 5.22 9.83 4.91
C THR A 285 4.77 9.21 6.22
N TYR A 286 5.00 9.94 7.33
CA TYR A 286 4.52 9.55 8.65
C TYR A 286 3.23 10.29 9.02
N TYR A 287 2.30 9.62 9.68
CA TYR A 287 0.96 10.17 9.97
C TYR A 287 0.92 11.23 11.07
N LYS A 288 2.01 11.42 11.84
CA LYS A 288 2.15 12.47 12.86
C LYS A 288 3.35 13.37 12.54
N PRO A 289 3.21 14.31 11.61
CA PRO A 289 4.32 15.13 11.12
C PRO A 289 4.95 16.04 12.20
N PHE A 290 4.26 16.23 13.34
CA PHE A 290 4.84 16.93 14.50
C PHE A 290 5.82 16.07 15.29
N GLU A 291 5.79 14.74 15.15
CA GLU A 291 6.77 13.82 15.74
C GLU A 291 7.95 13.57 14.78
N ARG A 292 7.64 13.26 13.52
CA ARG A 292 8.61 13.05 12.43
C ARG A 292 7.91 13.14 11.08
N GLN A 293 8.69 13.38 9.98
CA GLN A 293 8.13 13.50 8.63
C GLN A 293 8.10 12.17 7.91
N PHE A 294 9.08 11.30 8.16
CA PHE A 294 9.28 10.06 7.44
C PHE A 294 9.04 8.83 8.31
N ASP A 295 8.61 7.78 7.66
CA ASP A 295 8.56 6.43 8.19
C ASP A 295 8.87 5.42 7.09
N THR A 296 8.99 4.16 7.43
CA THR A 296 9.17 3.09 6.46
C THR A 296 7.97 2.17 6.41
N ILE A 297 7.84 1.50 5.27
CA ILE A 297 6.85 0.45 5.06
C ILE A 297 7.41 -0.64 4.16
N TRP A 298 6.85 -1.81 4.25
CA TRP A 298 7.21 -3.01 3.53
C TRP A 298 5.96 -3.79 3.11
N ALA A 299 6.16 -4.95 2.49
CA ALA A 299 5.15 -5.92 2.13
C ALA A 299 4.31 -5.55 0.89
N THR A 300 3.29 -6.36 0.64
CA THR A 300 2.45 -6.22 -0.56
C THR A 300 1.62 -4.94 -0.55
N SER A 301 1.34 -4.36 0.61
CA SER A 301 0.69 -3.05 0.71
C SER A 301 1.54 -1.94 0.08
N ALA A 302 2.85 -1.92 0.37
CA ALA A 302 3.78 -0.96 -0.23
C ALA A 302 3.89 -1.14 -1.75
N ALA A 303 3.96 -2.40 -2.22
CA ALA A 303 3.95 -2.73 -3.64
C ALA A 303 2.66 -2.28 -4.34
N THR A 304 1.51 -2.43 -3.68
CA THR A 304 0.19 -2.03 -4.21
C THR A 304 0.04 -0.53 -4.37
N ALA A 305 0.61 0.25 -3.47
CA ALA A 305 0.59 1.71 -3.52
C ALA A 305 1.54 2.30 -4.57
N LYS A 306 2.48 1.53 -5.08
CA LYS A 306 3.49 1.91 -6.08
C LYS A 306 3.02 1.74 -7.51
#